data_e026986a5d7bdbcd22dbe1f80bd14104
#
_entry.id   e026986a5d7bdbcd22dbe1f80bd14104
#
_cell.length_a   1.000
_cell.length_b   1.000
_cell.length_c   1.000
_cell.angle_alpha   90.00
_cell.angle_beta   90.00
_cell.angle_gamma   90.00
#
_symmetry.space_group_name_H-M   'P 1'
#
loop_
_entity.id
_entity.type
_entity.pdbx_description
1 polymer ?
#
loop_
_entity_poly.entity_id
_entity_poly.type
_entity_poly.pdbx_seq_one_letter_code
_entity_poly.pdbx_strand_id
1 'polypeptide(L)'
;PEIDGYVVSGDSEKELTITHDNSKNVINFYYTKRTDLSYTVKYLEKDTNKKLADEKTVKNQTFGNEVSETAEVIDGYTVDAQTKAVTITTGKNEIIFYYTKRSDLSYTVKYLEKDTNNVLAEPKTVENQTFGTTVTETAKTIDGYTVDAQTKDVFITTGTNEITFYYTKRTDLGYTVNYYEEGTTSKLQDSKEVTGKEFGVSVTEDAITIPGYNLVGDASQTITIGTEKNEINFYYAKKTDLSYTVKYLEVETNQPLVSDKVVGNQTFETSVTETAIAIDGYNVTGESEKTITIVDGTNEIIFYYTKKNDLSYVVNYFEKGSNIVLKAAKTGTGKTYKDKVTETAPEIDGYVVSGDSEKELT
;
A
#
# COMPACT_ATOMS: atom_id res chain seq x y z
N PRO A 1 33.62 67.76 65.15
CA PRO A 1 32.75 66.58 65.03
C PRO A 1 32.74 66.07 63.62
N GLU A 2 32.63 64.74 63.45
CA GLU A 2 32.35 64.13 62.17
C GLU A 2 30.88 64.37 61.83
N ILE A 3 30.63 64.80 60.60
CA ILE A 3 29.30 64.90 60.03
C ILE A 3 29.22 63.92 58.83
N ASP A 4 28.28 62.99 58.91
CA ASP A 4 28.13 61.99 57.89
C ASP A 4 27.95 62.57 56.50
N GLY A 5 28.74 62.10 55.51
CA GLY A 5 28.72 62.56 54.12
C GLY A 5 29.50 63.89 53.91
N TYR A 6 30.12 64.47 54.90
CA TYR A 6 30.89 65.69 54.75
C TYR A 6 32.35 65.51 55.23
N VAL A 7 33.21 66.31 54.69
CA VAL A 7 34.60 66.49 55.13
C VAL A 7 34.80 67.98 55.57
N VAL A 8 35.60 68.15 56.58
CA VAL A 8 35.90 69.51 57.05
C VAL A 8 36.68 70.27 55.98
N SER A 9 36.26 71.53 55.73
CA SER A 9 36.92 72.42 54.78
C SER A 9 37.90 73.30 55.54
N GLY A 10 39.16 73.05 55.40
CA GLY A 10 40.24 73.67 56.14
C GLY A 10 40.64 72.91 57.40
N ASP A 11 41.17 73.57 58.36
CA ASP A 11 41.72 72.98 59.60
C ASP A 11 40.64 72.29 60.44
N SER A 12 40.83 71.06 60.87
CA SER A 12 39.95 70.31 61.75
C SER A 12 39.96 70.73 63.19
N GLU A 13 40.94 71.53 63.56
CA GLU A 13 41.10 72.17 64.87
C GLU A 13 41.25 73.69 64.68
N LYS A 14 40.60 74.50 65.54
CA LYS A 14 40.69 75.92 65.52
C LYS A 14 40.81 76.45 66.94
N GLU A 15 41.78 77.39 67.15
CA GLU A 15 41.98 78.01 68.38
C GLU A 15 41.30 79.38 68.38
N LEU A 16 40.73 79.80 69.53
CA LEU A 16 40.13 81.08 69.75
C LEU A 16 40.51 81.58 71.13
N THR A 17 41.13 82.76 71.19
CA THR A 17 41.36 83.44 72.45
C THR A 17 40.08 84.20 72.84
N ILE A 18 39.51 83.91 74.01
CA ILE A 18 38.25 84.49 74.49
C ILE A 18 38.48 85.97 74.82
N THR A 19 37.63 86.81 74.28
CA THR A 19 37.58 88.24 74.49
C THR A 19 36.35 88.67 75.30
N HIS A 20 36.29 89.90 75.77
CA HIS A 20 35.12 90.45 76.48
C HIS A 20 33.92 90.65 75.58
N ASP A 21 34.09 90.62 74.25
CA ASP A 21 33.01 90.79 73.30
C ASP A 21 32.54 89.34 72.84
N ASN A 22 31.44 88.92 73.41
CA ASN A 22 30.87 87.63 73.17
C ASN A 22 30.53 87.39 71.69
N SER A 23 30.26 88.43 70.89
CA SER A 23 29.94 88.38 69.48
C SER A 23 31.16 87.90 68.63
N LYS A 24 32.36 88.08 69.16
CA LYS A 24 33.63 87.66 68.50
C LYS A 24 34.11 86.26 68.94
N ASN A 25 33.50 85.79 70.03
CA ASN A 25 33.84 84.40 70.55
C ASN A 25 33.05 83.34 69.77
N VAL A 26 33.27 83.23 68.46
CA VAL A 26 32.57 82.32 67.56
C VAL A 26 33.64 81.51 66.78
N ILE A 27 33.56 80.20 66.85
CA ILE A 27 34.30 79.32 65.97
C ILE A 27 33.34 78.71 64.97
N ASN A 28 33.62 78.88 63.67
CA ASN A 28 32.88 78.31 62.60
C ASN A 28 33.69 77.22 61.91
N PHE A 29 33.15 76.01 61.81
CA PHE A 29 33.66 74.94 60.96
C PHE A 29 32.80 74.88 59.70
N TYR A 30 33.44 74.82 58.56
CA TYR A 30 32.81 74.64 57.29
C TYR A 30 33.05 73.24 56.79
N TYR A 31 32.04 72.66 56.14
CA TYR A 31 32.11 71.30 55.63
C TYR A 31 31.72 71.33 54.16
N THR A 32 32.42 70.46 53.39
CA THR A 32 32.10 70.19 52.00
C THR A 32 31.57 68.77 51.86
N LYS A 33 30.64 68.53 50.94
CA LYS A 33 30.16 67.21 50.67
C LYS A 33 31.30 66.33 50.19
N ARG A 34 31.35 65.08 50.62
CA ARG A 34 32.23 64.07 50.06
C ARG A 34 31.94 63.85 48.57
N THR A 35 33.00 63.68 47.75
CA THR A 35 32.94 63.46 46.29
C THR A 35 33.65 62.17 45.86
N ASP A 36 34.13 61.41 46.84
CA ASP A 36 34.90 60.19 46.67
C ASP A 36 34.04 58.91 46.77
N LEU A 37 32.72 59.07 46.79
CA LEU A 37 31.77 57.97 46.93
C LEU A 37 31.58 57.26 45.60
N SER A 38 30.94 56.11 45.64
CA SER A 38 30.65 55.31 44.46
C SER A 38 29.29 54.59 44.57
N TYR A 39 28.77 54.18 43.46
CA TYR A 39 27.62 53.25 43.38
C TYR A 39 27.93 52.12 42.41
N THR A 40 27.22 51.00 42.60
CA THR A 40 27.33 49.82 41.73
C THR A 40 25.95 49.52 41.10
N VAL A 41 25.95 49.23 39.80
CA VAL A 41 24.77 48.80 39.08
C VAL A 41 24.90 47.27 38.88
N LYS A 42 23.84 46.55 39.22
CA LYS A 42 23.80 45.07 39.08
C LYS A 42 22.62 44.67 38.21
N TYR A 43 22.82 43.61 37.42
CA TYR A 43 21.88 43.02 36.49
C TYR A 43 21.63 41.58 36.88
N LEU A 44 20.54 41.31 37.58
CA LEU A 44 20.29 40.03 38.22
C LEU A 44 19.01 39.38 37.68
N GLU A 45 19.04 38.06 37.45
CA GLU A 45 17.83 37.31 37.22
C GLU A 45 16.97 37.32 38.48
N LYS A 46 15.69 37.68 38.32
CA LYS A 46 14.71 37.69 39.42
C LYS A 46 14.59 36.25 39.97
N ASP A 47 14.35 36.10 41.24
CA ASP A 47 14.17 34.84 41.97
C ASP A 47 15.45 34.01 42.17
N THR A 48 16.39 34.02 41.26
CA THR A 48 17.66 33.26 41.38
C THR A 48 18.84 34.08 41.82
N ASN A 49 18.75 35.42 41.62
CA ASN A 49 19.86 36.37 41.78
C ASN A 49 21.11 36.04 40.93
N LYS A 50 20.92 35.22 39.88
CA LYS A 50 22.00 34.91 38.93
C LYS A 50 22.42 36.19 38.21
N LYS A 51 23.72 36.45 38.17
CA LYS A 51 24.28 37.56 37.38
C LYS A 51 24.03 37.31 35.89
N LEU A 52 23.48 38.31 35.19
CA LEU A 52 23.17 38.26 33.75
C LEU A 52 24.11 39.10 32.91
N ALA A 53 24.64 40.23 33.48
CA ALA A 53 25.62 41.09 32.85
C ALA A 53 26.64 41.57 33.85
N ASP A 54 27.75 42.13 33.38
CA ASP A 54 28.83 42.61 34.27
C ASP A 54 28.37 43.83 35.10
N GLU A 55 28.80 43.85 36.33
CA GLU A 55 28.46 44.98 37.23
C GLU A 55 29.19 46.24 36.76
N LYS A 56 28.52 47.37 36.77
CA LYS A 56 29.07 48.70 36.49
C LYS A 56 29.32 49.42 37.81
N THR A 57 30.55 49.88 38.08
CA THR A 57 30.89 50.72 39.23
C THR A 57 31.21 52.11 38.77
N VAL A 58 30.51 53.12 39.31
CA VAL A 58 30.72 54.52 39.02
C VAL A 58 31.29 55.21 40.26
N LYS A 59 32.52 55.74 40.15
CA LYS A 59 33.27 56.40 41.24
C LYS A 59 33.07 57.89 41.21
N ASN A 60 33.63 58.60 42.22
CA ASN A 60 33.67 60.02 42.34
C ASN A 60 32.25 60.70 42.41
N GLN A 61 31.40 60.07 43.18
CA GLN A 61 30.04 60.57 43.37
C GLN A 61 29.93 61.51 44.60
N THR A 62 29.12 62.49 44.48
CA THR A 62 28.92 63.50 45.54
C THR A 62 27.79 63.04 46.47
N PHE A 63 28.03 63.14 47.78
CA PHE A 63 27.06 62.85 48.84
C PHE A 63 25.74 63.61 48.63
N GLY A 64 24.62 62.91 48.77
CA GLY A 64 23.28 63.48 48.67
C GLY A 64 22.83 63.76 47.23
N ASN A 65 23.63 63.46 46.20
CA ASN A 65 23.20 63.57 44.84
C ASN A 65 22.34 62.35 44.49
N GLU A 66 21.29 62.52 43.71
CA GLU A 66 20.54 61.45 43.10
C GLU A 66 21.18 61.15 41.76
N VAL A 67 21.44 59.83 41.51
CA VAL A 67 21.94 59.32 40.24
C VAL A 67 20.92 58.34 39.67
N SER A 68 20.73 58.38 38.37
CA SER A 68 19.80 57.48 37.65
C SER A 68 20.55 56.69 36.59
N GLU A 69 20.21 55.41 36.49
CA GLU A 69 20.73 54.50 35.47
C GLU A 69 19.60 53.91 34.65
N THR A 70 19.90 53.65 33.39
CA THR A 70 19.02 52.95 32.48
C THR A 70 19.41 51.46 32.43
N ALA A 71 18.43 50.58 32.46
CA ALA A 71 18.63 49.12 32.35
C ALA A 71 19.25 48.76 31.03
N GLU A 72 20.21 47.81 31.08
CA GLU A 72 20.71 47.17 29.85
C GLU A 72 19.65 46.26 29.22
N VAL A 73 19.64 46.20 27.88
CA VAL A 73 18.81 45.22 27.15
C VAL A 73 19.51 43.86 27.21
N ILE A 74 18.88 42.86 27.85
CA ILE A 74 19.39 41.53 27.96
C ILE A 74 18.45 40.59 27.15
N ASP A 75 18.99 39.97 26.14
CA ASP A 75 18.20 39.11 25.24
C ASP A 75 17.50 37.95 25.99
N GLY A 76 16.22 37.76 25.68
CA GLY A 76 15.38 36.74 26.34
C GLY A 76 14.81 37.16 27.69
N TYR A 77 15.04 38.38 28.13
CA TYR A 77 14.54 38.88 29.42
C TYR A 77 13.75 40.16 29.29
N THR A 78 12.86 40.39 30.24
CA THR A 78 12.18 41.66 30.54
C THR A 78 12.69 42.21 31.85
N VAL A 79 13.02 43.52 31.91
CA VAL A 79 13.47 44.19 33.11
C VAL A 79 12.30 44.72 33.93
N ASP A 80 12.43 44.74 35.24
CA ASP A 80 11.41 45.26 36.19
C ASP A 80 11.16 46.78 36.07
N ALA A 81 12.19 47.57 35.68
CA ALA A 81 12.07 49.01 35.41
C ALA A 81 13.12 49.44 34.38
N GLN A 82 12.75 50.33 33.45
CA GLN A 82 13.69 50.83 32.42
C GLN A 82 14.73 51.78 33.05
N THR A 83 14.40 52.51 34.14
CA THR A 83 15.30 53.38 34.85
C THR A 83 15.11 53.19 36.35
N LYS A 84 16.21 53.29 37.09
CA LYS A 84 16.22 53.32 38.57
C LYS A 84 17.19 54.36 39.06
N ALA A 85 16.86 54.96 40.19
CA ALA A 85 17.69 56.00 40.86
C ALA A 85 18.07 55.59 42.27
N VAL A 86 19.18 56.14 42.75
CA VAL A 86 19.65 56.02 44.14
C VAL A 86 20.26 57.34 44.60
N THR A 87 19.95 57.76 45.83
CA THR A 87 20.61 58.88 46.45
C THR A 87 21.92 58.40 47.08
N ILE A 88 23.03 59.05 46.76
CA ILE A 88 24.36 58.73 47.21
C ILE A 88 24.52 58.95 48.68
N THR A 89 24.84 57.94 49.44
CA THR A 89 25.10 57.96 50.90
C THR A 89 26.53 57.54 51.18
N THR A 90 26.98 57.62 52.43
CA THR A 90 28.26 57.13 52.93
C THR A 90 28.28 55.57 52.99
N GLY A 91 27.12 54.94 52.96
CA GLY A 91 26.96 53.51 52.98
C GLY A 91 27.07 52.87 51.57
N LYS A 92 26.52 51.67 51.44
CA LYS A 92 26.46 50.94 50.18
C LYS A 92 25.40 51.53 49.24
N ASN A 93 25.83 52.00 48.11
CA ASN A 93 24.94 52.52 47.07
C ASN A 93 24.83 51.53 45.92
N GLU A 94 23.67 50.95 45.70
CA GLU A 94 23.43 49.96 44.65
C GLU A 94 22.13 50.29 43.87
N ILE A 95 22.21 50.16 42.57
CA ILE A 95 21.07 50.08 41.70
C ILE A 95 21.01 48.65 41.18
N ILE A 96 19.92 47.93 41.44
CA ILE A 96 19.75 46.56 41.03
C ILE A 96 18.59 46.49 40.06
N PHE A 97 18.86 46.08 38.82
CA PHE A 97 17.87 45.74 37.84
C PHE A 97 17.59 44.24 37.92
N TYR A 98 16.30 43.88 38.09
CA TYR A 98 15.85 42.50 38.08
C TYR A 98 15.22 42.18 36.75
N TYR A 99 15.62 41.03 36.21
CA TYR A 99 15.20 40.55 34.91
C TYR A 99 14.44 39.23 35.04
N THR A 100 13.29 39.16 34.36
CA THR A 100 12.47 37.96 34.30
C THR A 100 12.57 37.35 32.89
N LYS A 101 12.75 36.04 32.79
CA LYS A 101 12.73 35.37 31.48
C LYS A 101 11.44 35.65 30.76
N ARG A 102 11.50 35.95 29.49
CA ARG A 102 10.33 36.08 28.63
C ARG A 102 9.60 34.74 28.58
N SER A 103 8.28 34.76 28.62
CA SER A 103 7.39 33.60 28.52
C SER A 103 6.35 33.75 27.41
N ASP A 104 6.53 34.72 26.55
CA ASP A 104 5.68 35.06 25.39
C ASP A 104 6.27 34.55 24.06
N LEU A 105 7.20 33.64 24.11
CA LEU A 105 7.84 33.06 22.95
C LEU A 105 7.03 31.90 22.39
N SER A 106 7.34 31.44 21.18
CA SER A 106 6.68 30.33 20.55
C SER A 106 7.66 29.46 19.79
N TYR A 107 7.24 28.25 19.47
CA TYR A 107 7.91 27.39 18.49
C TYR A 107 6.90 26.78 17.52
N THR A 108 7.38 26.38 16.35
CA THR A 108 6.56 25.74 15.31
C THR A 108 7.11 24.35 15.00
N VAL A 109 6.20 23.38 14.87
CA VAL A 109 6.50 22.02 14.42
C VAL A 109 6.00 21.85 13.00
N LYS A 110 6.88 21.42 12.10
CA LYS A 110 6.58 21.12 10.68
C LYS A 110 6.68 19.62 10.41
N TYR A 111 5.86 19.15 9.48
CA TYR A 111 5.77 17.76 9.06
C TYR A 111 5.94 17.73 7.54
N LEU A 112 7.15 17.43 7.07
CA LEU A 112 7.52 17.57 5.67
C LEU A 112 7.93 16.21 5.07
N GLU A 113 7.55 15.98 3.83
CA GLU A 113 8.12 14.88 3.05
C GLU A 113 9.60 15.16 2.80
N LYS A 114 10.44 14.17 3.09
CA LYS A 114 11.87 14.24 2.83
C LYS A 114 12.10 14.42 1.31
N ASP A 115 13.13 15.14 0.94
CA ASP A 115 13.57 15.41 -0.43
C ASP A 115 12.66 16.34 -1.26
N THR A 116 11.35 16.37 -1.04
CA THR A 116 10.41 17.25 -1.74
C THR A 116 10.04 18.49 -0.94
N ASN A 117 10.12 18.41 0.41
CA ASN A 117 9.61 19.38 1.37
C ASN A 117 8.09 19.64 1.24
N ASN A 118 7.34 18.73 0.62
CA ASN A 118 5.88 18.81 0.63
C ASN A 118 5.35 18.73 2.05
N VAL A 119 4.37 19.59 2.36
CA VAL A 119 3.70 19.59 3.66
C VAL A 119 2.75 18.39 3.73
N LEU A 120 2.98 17.50 4.70
CA LEU A 120 2.18 16.28 4.89
C LEU A 120 1.09 16.46 5.95
N ALA A 121 1.27 17.40 6.86
CA ALA A 121 0.27 17.78 7.86
C ALA A 121 0.41 19.25 8.22
N GLU A 122 -0.69 19.84 8.69
CA GLU A 122 -0.70 21.23 9.16
C GLU A 122 0.34 21.45 10.26
N PRO A 123 1.15 22.53 10.17
CA PRO A 123 2.11 22.88 11.19
C PRO A 123 1.42 23.14 12.54
N LYS A 124 2.08 22.76 13.63
CA LYS A 124 1.65 23.03 15.00
C LYS A 124 2.44 24.19 15.55
N THR A 125 1.79 25.26 15.99
CA THR A 125 2.43 26.36 16.75
C THR A 125 2.06 26.25 18.21
N VAL A 126 3.07 26.37 19.08
CA VAL A 126 2.88 26.35 20.55
C VAL A 126 3.44 27.65 21.09
N GLU A 127 2.55 28.42 21.68
CA GLU A 127 2.84 29.76 22.26
C GLU A 127 3.16 29.67 23.75
N ASN A 128 3.49 30.83 24.35
CA ASN A 128 3.75 31.02 25.78
C ASN A 128 4.93 30.16 26.28
N GLN A 129 5.98 30.09 25.49
CA GLN A 129 7.19 29.35 25.83
C GLN A 129 8.18 30.24 26.57
N THR A 130 8.87 29.67 27.54
CA THR A 130 9.85 30.37 28.37
C THR A 130 11.23 30.33 27.74
N PHE A 131 11.87 31.51 27.66
CA PHE A 131 13.26 31.64 27.19
C PHE A 131 14.22 30.68 27.91
N GLY A 132 15.12 30.05 27.16
CA GLY A 132 16.14 29.18 27.73
C GLY A 132 15.65 27.85 28.25
N THR A 133 14.42 27.44 27.91
CA THR A 133 13.92 26.06 28.15
C THR A 133 14.11 25.19 26.92
N THR A 134 14.25 23.89 27.13
CA THR A 134 14.22 22.90 26.06
C THR A 134 12.84 22.24 26.06
N VAL A 135 12.23 22.12 24.90
CA VAL A 135 10.94 21.46 24.69
C VAL A 135 11.16 20.25 23.77
N THR A 136 10.57 19.12 24.13
CA THR A 136 10.60 17.89 23.33
C THR A 136 9.24 17.69 22.68
N GLU A 137 9.21 17.50 21.38
CA GLU A 137 8.02 17.15 20.61
C GLU A 137 8.09 15.72 20.07
N THR A 138 6.93 15.08 20.03
CA THR A 138 6.76 13.76 19.44
C THR A 138 6.22 13.87 18.02
N ALA A 139 6.79 13.09 17.11
CA ALA A 139 6.36 13.04 15.73
C ALA A 139 4.91 12.57 15.60
N LYS A 140 4.17 13.21 14.70
CA LYS A 140 2.81 12.77 14.31
C LYS A 140 2.92 11.51 13.44
N THR A 141 2.08 10.51 13.68
CA THR A 141 1.93 9.39 12.75
C THR A 141 1.25 9.86 11.47
N ILE A 142 1.88 9.60 10.32
CA ILE A 142 1.34 9.89 8.99
C ILE A 142 1.30 8.58 8.20
N ASP A 143 0.11 8.22 7.77
CA ASP A 143 -0.12 6.96 7.07
C ASP A 143 0.67 6.88 5.76
N GLY A 144 1.27 5.72 5.51
CA GLY A 144 2.13 5.49 4.34
C GLY A 144 3.56 6.02 4.46
N TYR A 145 3.92 6.62 5.60
CA TYR A 145 5.25 7.20 5.80
C TYR A 145 5.95 6.68 7.05
N THR A 146 7.27 6.73 7.03
CA THR A 146 8.15 6.54 8.17
C THR A 146 8.82 7.87 8.52
N VAL A 147 8.87 8.23 9.80
CA VAL A 147 9.49 9.46 10.29
C VAL A 147 10.98 9.26 10.60
N ASP A 148 11.77 10.31 10.41
CA ASP A 148 13.23 10.33 10.66
C ASP A 148 13.60 10.19 12.15
N ALA A 149 12.75 10.68 13.06
CA ALA A 149 12.91 10.53 14.51
C ALA A 149 11.55 10.56 15.20
N GLN A 150 11.36 9.76 16.25
CA GLN A 150 10.12 9.74 17.03
C GLN A 150 9.97 10.99 17.90
N THR A 151 11.07 11.58 18.34
CA THR A 151 11.09 12.81 19.15
C THR A 151 12.20 13.74 18.68
N LYS A 152 11.98 15.04 18.80
CA LYS A 152 12.98 16.09 18.56
C LYS A 152 12.86 17.20 19.60
N ASP A 153 13.98 17.82 19.91
CA ASP A 153 14.09 18.90 20.87
C ASP A 153 14.26 20.24 20.15
N VAL A 154 13.75 21.31 20.79
CA VAL A 154 14.05 22.69 20.46
C VAL A 154 14.39 23.47 21.73
N PHE A 155 15.49 24.21 21.69
CA PHE A 155 15.85 25.17 22.73
C PHE A 155 15.23 26.53 22.42
N ILE A 156 14.42 27.08 23.34
CA ILE A 156 13.65 28.31 23.13
C ILE A 156 14.55 29.55 23.25
N THR A 157 14.64 30.25 22.13
CA THR A 157 15.40 31.49 21.98
C THR A 157 14.44 32.66 21.61
N THR A 158 14.98 33.86 21.52
CA THR A 158 14.22 35.05 21.02
C THR A 158 14.07 35.06 19.49
N GLY A 159 14.81 34.18 18.80
CA GLY A 159 14.73 34.02 17.36
C GLY A 159 13.67 33.00 16.92
N THR A 160 13.84 32.45 15.73
CA THR A 160 12.95 31.41 15.20
C THR A 160 13.21 30.10 15.92
N ASN A 161 12.18 29.55 16.54
CA ASN A 161 12.22 28.23 17.18
C ASN A 161 11.39 27.27 16.34
N GLU A 162 12.01 26.25 15.76
CA GLU A 162 11.36 25.33 14.83
C GLU A 162 11.85 23.90 15.01
N ILE A 163 10.92 22.96 14.96
CA ILE A 163 11.18 21.54 14.83
C ILE A 163 10.62 21.09 13.49
N THR A 164 11.40 20.42 12.68
CA THR A 164 10.94 19.78 11.45
C THR A 164 11.11 18.29 11.55
N PHE A 165 10.00 17.55 11.44
CA PHE A 165 9.99 16.10 11.23
C PHE A 165 9.94 15.82 9.74
N TYR A 166 10.89 15.00 9.27
CA TYR A 166 10.94 14.54 7.90
C TYR A 166 10.42 13.12 7.76
N TYR A 167 9.59 12.92 6.75
CA TYR A 167 8.89 11.67 6.49
C TYR A 167 9.30 11.12 5.13
N THR A 168 9.60 9.82 5.10
CA THR A 168 9.92 9.09 3.88
C THR A 168 8.77 8.12 3.58
N LYS A 169 8.34 8.04 2.33
CA LYS A 169 7.34 7.05 1.91
C LYS A 169 7.82 5.64 2.23
N ARG A 170 6.92 4.81 2.69
CA ARG A 170 7.16 3.38 2.88
C ARG A 170 7.39 2.71 1.54
N THR A 171 8.35 1.79 1.49
CA THR A 171 8.72 0.99 0.30
C THR A 171 8.58 -0.51 0.55
N ASP A 172 8.04 -0.90 1.70
CA ASP A 172 7.84 -2.27 2.14
C ASP A 172 6.40 -2.79 1.88
N LEU A 173 5.61 -2.05 1.10
CA LEU A 173 4.25 -2.40 0.75
C LEU A 173 4.20 -3.39 -0.42
N GLY A 174 3.03 -3.92 -0.70
CA GLY A 174 2.85 -4.87 -1.78
C GLY A 174 1.39 -4.98 -2.18
N TYR A 175 1.12 -5.85 -3.15
CA TYR A 175 -0.23 -6.18 -3.61
C TYR A 175 -0.31 -7.61 -4.07
N THR A 176 -1.54 -8.13 -4.12
CA THR A 176 -1.86 -9.48 -4.57
C THR A 176 -2.74 -9.42 -5.81
N VAL A 177 -2.43 -10.25 -6.81
CA VAL A 177 -3.31 -10.46 -7.97
C VAL A 177 -3.96 -11.83 -7.84
N ASN A 178 -5.29 -11.86 -7.88
CA ASN A 178 -6.08 -13.08 -7.75
C ASN A 178 -6.87 -13.36 -9.04
N TYR A 179 -7.12 -14.63 -9.30
CA TYR A 179 -7.82 -15.14 -10.48
C TYR A 179 -8.94 -16.07 -10.02
N TYR A 180 -10.18 -15.62 -10.09
CA TYR A 180 -11.35 -16.32 -9.55
C TYR A 180 -12.31 -16.78 -10.66
N GLU A 181 -13.01 -17.90 -10.44
CA GLU A 181 -14.21 -18.21 -11.18
C GLU A 181 -15.32 -17.24 -10.77
N GLU A 182 -16.00 -16.66 -11.78
CA GLU A 182 -17.05 -15.67 -11.58
C GLU A 182 -18.17 -16.20 -10.68
N GLY A 183 -18.62 -15.35 -9.74
CA GLY A 183 -19.68 -15.69 -8.78
C GLY A 183 -19.26 -16.67 -7.69
N THR A 184 -18.00 -17.04 -7.62
CA THR A 184 -17.47 -17.96 -6.59
C THR A 184 -16.26 -17.37 -5.88
N THR A 185 -15.73 -18.08 -4.90
CA THR A 185 -14.42 -17.79 -4.26
C THR A 185 -13.34 -18.79 -4.70
N SER A 186 -13.64 -19.62 -5.71
CA SER A 186 -12.71 -20.63 -6.23
C SER A 186 -11.60 -19.96 -7.03
N LYS A 187 -10.35 -20.19 -6.63
CA LYS A 187 -9.19 -19.74 -7.40
C LYS A 187 -8.93 -20.69 -8.58
N LEU A 188 -8.78 -20.12 -9.76
CA LEU A 188 -8.43 -20.85 -10.99
C LEU A 188 -6.91 -20.95 -11.18
N GLN A 189 -6.17 -20.05 -10.55
CA GLN A 189 -4.72 -19.96 -10.60
C GLN A 189 -4.21 -19.46 -9.24
N ASP A 190 -2.98 -19.83 -8.89
CA ASP A 190 -2.30 -19.30 -7.71
C ASP A 190 -2.18 -17.77 -7.80
N SER A 191 -2.34 -17.12 -6.66
CA SER A 191 -2.22 -15.65 -6.59
C SER A 191 -0.78 -15.23 -6.87
N LYS A 192 -0.62 -14.12 -7.59
CA LYS A 192 0.66 -13.45 -7.77
C LYS A 192 0.86 -12.45 -6.63
N GLU A 193 1.92 -12.63 -5.84
CA GLU A 193 2.33 -11.71 -4.78
C GLU A 193 3.45 -10.78 -5.28
N VAL A 194 3.30 -9.49 -5.06
CA VAL A 194 4.30 -8.47 -5.41
C VAL A 194 4.59 -7.62 -4.17
N THR A 195 5.85 -7.54 -3.78
CA THR A 195 6.32 -6.82 -2.60
C THR A 195 7.27 -5.68 -2.98
N GLY A 196 7.66 -4.85 -1.99
CA GLY A 196 8.64 -3.78 -2.20
C GLY A 196 8.10 -2.62 -3.03
N LYS A 197 6.83 -2.29 -2.89
CA LYS A 197 6.21 -1.15 -3.56
C LYS A 197 6.19 0.07 -2.65
N GLU A 198 6.38 1.23 -3.27
CA GLU A 198 6.30 2.52 -2.58
C GLU A 198 4.84 2.94 -2.38
N PHE A 199 4.57 3.56 -1.24
CA PHE A 199 3.27 4.16 -0.94
C PHE A 199 2.86 5.20 -2.00
N GLY A 200 1.60 5.11 -2.44
CA GLY A 200 1.02 6.04 -3.41
C GLY A 200 1.41 5.79 -4.87
N VAL A 201 2.24 4.76 -5.17
CA VAL A 201 2.54 4.39 -6.55
C VAL A 201 1.34 3.69 -7.18
N SER A 202 1.04 4.00 -8.45
CA SER A 202 0.04 3.27 -9.23
C SER A 202 0.70 2.08 -9.92
N VAL A 203 0.06 0.91 -9.83
CA VAL A 203 0.48 -0.33 -10.48
C VAL A 203 -0.64 -0.85 -11.36
N THR A 204 -0.29 -1.37 -12.52
CA THR A 204 -1.22 -1.93 -13.49
C THR A 204 -0.86 -3.39 -13.73
N GLU A 205 -1.85 -4.26 -13.75
CA GLU A 205 -1.72 -5.69 -14.08
C GLU A 205 -2.70 -6.06 -15.18
N ASP A 206 -2.25 -6.95 -16.05
CA ASP A 206 -3.05 -7.51 -17.11
C ASP A 206 -3.57 -8.91 -16.72
N ALA A 207 -4.80 -9.20 -17.15
CA ALA A 207 -5.40 -10.52 -16.98
C ALA A 207 -4.62 -11.58 -17.76
N ILE A 208 -4.43 -12.75 -17.18
CA ILE A 208 -3.82 -13.90 -17.86
C ILE A 208 -4.85 -14.71 -18.63
N THR A 209 -4.41 -15.47 -19.62
CA THR A 209 -5.27 -16.46 -20.28
C THR A 209 -5.35 -17.72 -19.42
N ILE A 210 -6.58 -18.18 -19.13
CA ILE A 210 -6.84 -19.43 -18.42
C ILE A 210 -7.59 -20.38 -19.38
N PRO A 211 -7.03 -21.56 -19.71
CA PRO A 211 -7.68 -22.51 -20.62
C PRO A 211 -9.08 -22.90 -20.12
N GLY A 212 -10.05 -22.92 -21.03
CA GLY A 212 -11.43 -23.25 -20.71
C GLY A 212 -12.28 -22.11 -20.17
N TYR A 213 -11.70 -20.95 -19.96
CA TYR A 213 -12.37 -19.78 -19.40
C TYR A 213 -12.24 -18.55 -20.30
N ASN A 214 -13.24 -17.70 -20.21
CA ASN A 214 -13.25 -16.34 -20.78
C ASN A 214 -13.12 -15.33 -19.65
N LEU A 215 -12.29 -14.29 -19.82
CA LEU A 215 -12.20 -13.18 -18.90
C LEU A 215 -13.55 -12.43 -18.81
N VAL A 216 -13.93 -12.04 -17.60
CA VAL A 216 -15.10 -11.19 -17.33
C VAL A 216 -14.62 -9.84 -16.81
N GLY A 217 -14.98 -8.76 -17.53
CA GLY A 217 -14.55 -7.40 -17.20
C GLY A 217 -13.31 -6.94 -17.96
N ASP A 218 -12.57 -6.01 -17.35
CA ASP A 218 -11.43 -5.35 -17.98
C ASP A 218 -10.21 -6.25 -18.02
N ALA A 219 -9.53 -6.25 -19.17
CA ALA A 219 -8.29 -7.00 -19.37
C ALA A 219 -7.08 -6.41 -18.63
N SER A 220 -7.19 -5.17 -18.16
CA SER A 220 -6.14 -4.48 -17.42
C SER A 220 -6.75 -3.71 -16.26
N GLN A 221 -6.18 -3.83 -15.07
CA GLN A 221 -6.64 -3.15 -13.86
C GLN A 221 -5.51 -2.39 -13.20
N THR A 222 -5.82 -1.19 -12.71
CA THR A 222 -4.85 -0.31 -12.02
C THR A 222 -5.32 -0.03 -10.60
N ILE A 223 -4.40 -0.14 -9.64
CA ILE A 223 -4.60 0.28 -8.25
C ILE A 223 -3.50 1.22 -7.81
N THR A 224 -3.78 2.04 -6.80
CA THR A 224 -2.75 2.83 -6.10
C THR A 224 -2.42 2.15 -4.78
N ILE A 225 -1.13 1.94 -4.54
CA ILE A 225 -0.65 1.23 -3.33
C ILE A 225 -0.91 2.06 -2.08
N GLY A 226 -1.76 1.52 -1.22
CA GLY A 226 -2.08 2.05 0.10
C GLY A 226 -1.39 1.26 1.22
N THR A 227 -1.68 1.64 2.46
CA THR A 227 -1.21 0.91 3.66
C THR A 227 -2.09 -0.26 4.04
N GLU A 228 -3.32 -0.27 3.54
CA GLU A 228 -4.25 -1.36 3.69
C GLU A 228 -3.97 -2.48 2.68
N LYS A 229 -4.82 -3.50 2.66
CA LYS A 229 -4.73 -4.61 1.71
C LYS A 229 -4.91 -4.11 0.27
N ASN A 230 -3.91 -4.31 -0.57
CA ASN A 230 -3.94 -3.97 -1.99
C ASN A 230 -4.18 -5.24 -2.81
N GLU A 231 -5.28 -5.29 -3.56
CA GLU A 231 -5.66 -6.45 -4.36
C GLU A 231 -6.17 -6.05 -5.74
N ILE A 232 -5.79 -6.85 -6.73
CA ILE A 232 -6.37 -6.86 -8.06
C ILE A 232 -7.02 -8.22 -8.25
N ASN A 233 -8.29 -8.26 -8.67
CA ASN A 233 -9.04 -9.49 -8.81
C ASN A 233 -9.56 -9.59 -10.24
N PHE A 234 -9.11 -10.62 -10.97
CA PHE A 234 -9.64 -10.99 -12.28
C PHE A 234 -10.65 -12.12 -12.13
N TYR A 235 -11.77 -12.00 -12.82
CA TYR A 235 -12.84 -12.98 -12.81
C TYR A 235 -12.98 -13.62 -14.18
N TYR A 236 -13.32 -14.91 -14.19
CA TYR A 236 -13.39 -15.71 -15.41
C TYR A 236 -14.65 -16.60 -15.41
N ALA A 237 -15.36 -16.63 -16.52
CA ALA A 237 -16.47 -17.51 -16.74
C ALA A 237 -16.07 -18.70 -17.60
N LYS A 238 -16.61 -19.89 -17.34
CA LYS A 238 -16.41 -21.06 -18.19
C LYS A 238 -16.85 -20.77 -19.62
N LYS A 239 -16.07 -21.22 -20.60
CA LYS A 239 -16.49 -21.19 -22.01
C LYS A 239 -17.75 -22.04 -22.19
N THR A 240 -18.69 -21.55 -22.98
CA THR A 240 -19.99 -22.19 -23.27
C THR A 240 -20.18 -22.46 -24.77
N ASP A 241 -19.18 -22.16 -25.57
CA ASP A 241 -19.20 -22.26 -27.04
C ASP A 241 -18.36 -23.43 -27.56
N LEU A 242 -18.00 -24.39 -26.71
CA LEU A 242 -17.24 -25.55 -27.08
C LEU A 242 -18.10 -26.55 -27.84
N SER A 243 -17.48 -27.54 -28.45
CA SER A 243 -18.15 -28.60 -29.19
C SER A 243 -17.46 -29.92 -28.99
N TYR A 244 -18.22 -30.99 -29.24
CA TYR A 244 -17.65 -32.35 -29.39
C TYR A 244 -18.15 -33.02 -30.67
N THR A 245 -17.39 -34.01 -31.16
CA THR A 245 -17.69 -34.77 -32.36
C THR A 245 -17.85 -36.24 -32.02
N VAL A 246 -18.94 -36.86 -32.50
CA VAL A 246 -19.13 -38.33 -32.41
C VAL A 246 -18.81 -38.95 -33.76
N LYS A 247 -17.89 -39.88 -33.76
CA LYS A 247 -17.44 -40.64 -34.96
C LYS A 247 -17.88 -42.10 -34.89
N TYR A 248 -18.22 -42.68 -36.03
CA TYR A 248 -18.71 -44.03 -36.18
C TYR A 248 -17.82 -44.75 -37.20
N LEU A 249 -16.85 -45.54 -36.73
CA LEU A 249 -15.79 -46.08 -37.58
C LEU A 249 -15.85 -47.58 -37.65
N GLU A 250 -15.54 -48.17 -38.83
CA GLU A 250 -15.26 -49.60 -38.97
C GLU A 250 -13.91 -49.95 -38.31
N VAL A 251 -13.90 -50.98 -37.45
CA VAL A 251 -12.70 -51.37 -36.68
C VAL A 251 -11.47 -51.62 -37.56
N GLU A 252 -11.63 -52.38 -38.63
CA GLU A 252 -10.50 -52.83 -39.43
C GLU A 252 -9.92 -51.78 -40.36
N THR A 253 -10.74 -50.86 -40.82
CA THR A 253 -10.38 -49.90 -41.86
C THR A 253 -10.28 -48.49 -41.35
N ASN A 254 -10.83 -48.19 -40.16
CA ASN A 254 -11.06 -46.84 -39.62
C ASN A 254 -11.84 -45.92 -40.56
N GLN A 255 -12.57 -46.53 -41.54
CA GLN A 255 -13.42 -45.76 -42.44
C GLN A 255 -14.72 -45.33 -41.74
N PRO A 256 -15.20 -44.13 -41.98
CA PRO A 256 -16.48 -43.68 -41.45
C PRO A 256 -17.61 -44.47 -42.07
N LEU A 257 -18.52 -44.93 -41.23
CA LEU A 257 -19.72 -45.68 -41.68
C LEU A 257 -20.90 -44.77 -41.93
N VAL A 258 -20.99 -43.67 -41.20
CA VAL A 258 -21.95 -42.58 -41.33
C VAL A 258 -21.25 -41.26 -41.06
N SER A 259 -21.93 -40.13 -41.40
CA SER A 259 -21.41 -38.80 -41.12
C SER A 259 -21.26 -38.55 -39.63
N ASP A 260 -20.22 -37.82 -39.27
CA ASP A 260 -19.94 -37.39 -37.90
C ASP A 260 -21.12 -36.59 -37.37
N LYS A 261 -21.42 -36.76 -36.06
CA LYS A 261 -22.36 -35.92 -35.31
C LYS A 261 -21.58 -34.85 -34.58
N VAL A 262 -21.81 -33.56 -34.86
CA VAL A 262 -21.18 -32.45 -34.16
C VAL A 262 -22.19 -31.79 -33.25
N VAL A 263 -21.87 -31.61 -31.97
CA VAL A 263 -22.72 -30.97 -30.97
C VAL A 263 -21.98 -29.75 -30.39
N GLY A 264 -22.50 -28.56 -30.69
CA GLY A 264 -21.91 -27.29 -30.20
C GLY A 264 -22.53 -26.82 -28.88
N ASN A 265 -22.15 -25.58 -28.44
CA ASN A 265 -22.64 -24.93 -27.23
C ASN A 265 -22.47 -25.76 -25.97
N GLN A 266 -21.31 -26.40 -25.85
CA GLN A 266 -20.95 -27.17 -24.67
C GLN A 266 -20.17 -26.31 -23.70
N THR A 267 -20.45 -26.51 -22.42
CA THR A 267 -19.76 -25.77 -21.34
C THR A 267 -18.49 -26.55 -20.92
N PHE A 268 -17.41 -25.84 -20.71
CA PHE A 268 -16.17 -26.40 -20.19
C PHE A 268 -16.40 -27.20 -18.90
N GLU A 269 -15.72 -28.36 -18.77
CA GLU A 269 -15.82 -29.27 -17.62
C GLU A 269 -17.21 -29.94 -17.43
N THR A 270 -18.13 -29.82 -18.38
CA THR A 270 -19.37 -30.61 -18.32
C THR A 270 -19.13 -31.99 -18.86
N SER A 271 -19.78 -33.01 -18.30
CA SER A 271 -19.76 -34.37 -18.82
C SER A 271 -20.90 -34.56 -19.81
N VAL A 272 -20.58 -35.15 -20.96
CA VAL A 272 -21.55 -35.51 -22.00
C VAL A 272 -21.47 -37.01 -22.28
N THR A 273 -22.62 -37.65 -22.43
CA THR A 273 -22.73 -39.09 -22.68
C THR A 273 -23.44 -39.31 -24.01
N GLU A 274 -22.89 -40.16 -24.84
CA GLU A 274 -23.46 -40.56 -26.13
C GLU A 274 -23.62 -42.08 -26.20
N THR A 275 -24.66 -42.48 -26.89
CA THR A 275 -24.93 -43.91 -27.14
C THR A 275 -24.67 -44.21 -28.62
N ALA A 276 -24.06 -45.35 -28.89
CA ALA A 276 -23.80 -45.83 -30.22
C ALA A 276 -25.11 -46.05 -31.01
N ILE A 277 -25.19 -45.51 -32.21
CA ILE A 277 -26.37 -45.67 -33.09
C ILE A 277 -26.37 -47.07 -33.75
N ALA A 278 -27.55 -47.60 -34.06
CA ALA A 278 -27.65 -48.78 -34.89
C ALA A 278 -27.26 -48.46 -36.33
N ILE A 279 -26.32 -49.26 -36.88
CA ILE A 279 -25.88 -49.15 -38.27
C ILE A 279 -26.18 -50.50 -38.96
N ASP A 280 -26.94 -50.43 -40.05
CA ASP A 280 -27.37 -51.63 -40.74
C ASP A 280 -26.18 -52.46 -41.28
N GLY A 281 -26.20 -53.75 -40.99
CA GLY A 281 -25.13 -54.70 -41.36
C GLY A 281 -23.92 -54.71 -40.42
N TYR A 282 -23.94 -53.90 -39.34
CA TYR A 282 -22.87 -53.80 -38.39
C TYR A 282 -23.31 -54.06 -36.95
N ASN A 283 -22.39 -54.51 -36.11
CA ASN A 283 -22.50 -54.62 -34.68
C ASN A 283 -21.55 -53.61 -34.04
N VAL A 284 -21.99 -52.93 -32.98
CA VAL A 284 -21.10 -52.07 -32.20
C VAL A 284 -20.06 -52.93 -31.49
N THR A 285 -18.81 -52.46 -31.47
CA THR A 285 -17.68 -53.14 -30.84
C THR A 285 -17.26 -52.39 -29.58
N GLY A 286 -17.25 -53.08 -28.44
CA GLY A 286 -16.96 -52.48 -27.14
C GLY A 286 -18.20 -51.83 -26.50
N GLU A 287 -17.98 -50.72 -25.77
CA GLU A 287 -19.03 -50.04 -25.02
C GLU A 287 -20.00 -49.33 -25.98
N SER A 288 -21.29 -49.56 -25.77
CA SER A 288 -22.36 -48.92 -26.54
C SER A 288 -22.73 -47.52 -25.99
N GLU A 289 -22.18 -47.14 -24.82
CA GLU A 289 -22.34 -45.84 -24.21
C GLU A 289 -20.97 -45.30 -23.80
N LYS A 290 -20.64 -44.05 -24.11
CA LYS A 290 -19.37 -43.39 -23.77
C LYS A 290 -19.59 -42.02 -23.25
N THR A 291 -18.84 -41.67 -22.18
CA THR A 291 -18.86 -40.34 -21.53
C THR A 291 -17.49 -39.70 -21.70
N ILE A 292 -17.50 -38.39 -22.02
CA ILE A 292 -16.31 -37.55 -21.97
C ILE A 292 -16.61 -36.28 -21.14
N THR A 293 -15.56 -35.68 -20.59
CA THR A 293 -15.64 -34.32 -20.01
C THR A 293 -15.14 -33.33 -21.06
N ILE A 294 -15.90 -32.26 -21.30
CA ILE A 294 -15.58 -31.22 -22.28
C ILE A 294 -14.35 -30.44 -21.84
N VAL A 295 -13.36 -30.36 -22.67
CA VAL A 295 -12.12 -29.63 -22.48
C VAL A 295 -11.99 -28.48 -23.49
N ASP A 296 -11.09 -27.53 -23.21
CA ASP A 296 -10.75 -26.44 -24.15
C ASP A 296 -9.79 -26.98 -25.22
N GLY A 297 -10.36 -27.66 -26.21
CA GLY A 297 -9.59 -28.35 -27.27
C GLY A 297 -10.48 -29.31 -28.04
N THR A 298 -9.86 -30.42 -28.55
CA THR A 298 -10.60 -31.42 -29.29
C THR A 298 -11.35 -32.36 -28.35
N ASN A 299 -12.66 -32.47 -28.55
CA ASN A 299 -13.54 -33.36 -27.82
C ASN A 299 -14.13 -34.37 -28.79
N GLU A 300 -13.81 -35.64 -28.67
CA GLU A 300 -14.27 -36.69 -29.58
C GLU A 300 -14.77 -37.93 -28.81
N ILE A 301 -15.87 -38.48 -29.28
CA ILE A 301 -16.38 -39.81 -28.91
C ILE A 301 -16.33 -40.68 -30.16
N ILE A 302 -15.66 -41.83 -30.11
CA ILE A 302 -15.54 -42.70 -31.24
C ILE A 302 -16.19 -44.04 -30.90
N PHE A 303 -17.19 -44.45 -31.69
CA PHE A 303 -17.79 -45.78 -31.66
C PHE A 303 -17.21 -46.58 -32.79
N TYR A 304 -16.77 -47.82 -32.49
CA TYR A 304 -16.27 -48.76 -33.45
C TYR A 304 -17.30 -49.84 -33.74
N TYR A 305 -17.30 -50.32 -34.98
CA TYR A 305 -18.24 -51.30 -35.48
C TYR A 305 -17.53 -52.39 -36.27
N THR A 306 -18.01 -53.61 -36.12
CA THR A 306 -17.60 -54.77 -36.94
C THR A 306 -18.77 -55.19 -37.84
N LYS A 307 -18.48 -55.69 -39.05
CA LYS A 307 -19.50 -56.24 -39.92
C LYS A 307 -20.16 -57.43 -39.21
N LYS A 308 -21.48 -57.61 -39.39
CA LYS A 308 -22.17 -58.86 -39.00
C LYS A 308 -21.60 -60.01 -39.79
N ASN A 309 -21.30 -61.12 -39.14
CA ASN A 309 -20.69 -62.30 -39.71
C ASN A 309 -21.52 -63.55 -39.51
N ASP A 310 -22.76 -63.43 -39.09
CA ASP A 310 -23.75 -64.46 -38.83
C ASP A 310 -24.88 -64.47 -39.84
N LEU A 311 -24.64 -63.87 -41.01
CA LEU A 311 -25.64 -63.79 -42.05
C LEU A 311 -25.77 -65.04 -42.82
N SER A 312 -26.94 -65.25 -43.43
CA SER A 312 -27.24 -66.43 -44.27
C SER A 312 -27.97 -65.99 -45.54
N TYR A 313 -27.86 -66.82 -46.54
CA TYR A 313 -28.59 -66.72 -47.81
C TYR A 313 -29.20 -68.03 -48.17
N VAL A 314 -30.21 -68.00 -49.08
CA VAL A 314 -30.89 -69.20 -49.54
C VAL A 314 -30.89 -69.23 -51.09
N VAL A 315 -30.55 -70.44 -51.66
CA VAL A 315 -30.65 -70.69 -53.07
C VAL A 315 -31.84 -71.63 -53.33
N ASN A 316 -32.77 -71.15 -54.13
CA ASN A 316 -33.97 -71.92 -54.49
C ASN A 316 -33.88 -72.38 -55.95
N TYR A 317 -34.41 -73.58 -56.24
CA TYR A 317 -34.40 -74.21 -57.53
C TYR A 317 -35.83 -74.46 -57.99
N PHE A 318 -36.32 -73.65 -58.94
CA PHE A 318 -37.68 -73.74 -59.42
C PHE A 318 -37.78 -74.03 -60.89
N GLU A 319 -38.89 -74.73 -61.32
CA GLU A 319 -39.27 -74.88 -62.72
C GLU A 319 -39.71 -73.50 -63.24
N LYS A 320 -39.18 -73.09 -64.38
CA LYS A 320 -39.52 -71.80 -64.97
C LYS A 320 -41.02 -71.74 -65.37
N GLY A 321 -41.72 -70.70 -64.81
CA GLY A 321 -43.14 -70.40 -65.11
C GLY A 321 -44.16 -71.17 -64.24
N SER A 322 -43.74 -72.14 -63.39
CA SER A 322 -44.68 -72.89 -62.54
C SER A 322 -44.43 -72.68 -61.02
N ASN A 323 -43.27 -72.22 -60.63
CA ASN A 323 -42.78 -72.19 -59.26
C ASN A 323 -42.72 -73.57 -58.56
N ILE A 324 -42.73 -74.66 -59.34
CA ILE A 324 -42.52 -76.02 -58.78
C ILE A 324 -41.09 -76.13 -58.29
N VAL A 325 -40.90 -76.58 -57.02
CA VAL A 325 -39.60 -76.77 -56.42
C VAL A 325 -38.95 -78.06 -57.05
N LEU A 326 -37.85 -77.86 -57.73
CA LEU A 326 -37.14 -78.98 -58.39
C LEU A 326 -36.10 -79.63 -57.47
N LYS A 327 -35.60 -78.90 -56.52
CA LYS A 327 -34.60 -79.43 -55.59
C LYS A 327 -34.74 -78.68 -54.28
N ALA A 328 -34.39 -79.32 -53.15
CA ALA A 328 -34.38 -78.63 -51.82
C ALA A 328 -33.47 -77.45 -51.84
N ALA A 329 -33.94 -76.37 -51.17
CA ALA A 329 -33.17 -75.13 -51.06
C ALA A 329 -31.83 -75.36 -50.36
N LYS A 330 -30.79 -74.72 -50.82
CA LYS A 330 -29.48 -74.70 -50.21
C LYS A 330 -29.41 -73.43 -49.35
N THR A 331 -29.02 -73.57 -48.07
CA THR A 331 -28.74 -72.42 -47.19
C THR A 331 -27.24 -72.29 -47.03
N GLY A 332 -26.70 -71.12 -47.29
CA GLY A 332 -25.36 -70.71 -46.91
C GLY A 332 -25.40 -69.91 -45.66
N THR A 333 -24.64 -70.25 -44.61
CA THR A 333 -24.57 -69.60 -43.33
C THR A 333 -23.17 -69.04 -43.09
N GLY A 334 -23.00 -68.20 -42.01
CA GLY A 334 -21.71 -67.62 -41.56
C GLY A 334 -21.10 -66.69 -42.61
N LYS A 335 -21.94 -65.87 -43.24
CA LYS A 335 -21.51 -64.86 -44.21
C LYS A 335 -21.37 -63.51 -43.49
N THR A 336 -20.35 -62.79 -43.95
CA THR A 336 -20.09 -61.46 -43.47
C THR A 336 -20.86 -60.44 -44.33
N TYR A 337 -21.34 -59.41 -43.74
CA TYR A 337 -22.02 -58.30 -44.45
C TYR A 337 -21.16 -57.72 -45.58
N LYS A 338 -21.79 -57.63 -46.80
CA LYS A 338 -21.14 -57.23 -48.04
C LYS A 338 -20.20 -58.35 -48.66
N ASP A 339 -20.22 -59.58 -48.12
CA ASP A 339 -19.59 -60.70 -48.83
C ASP A 339 -20.22 -60.89 -50.19
N LYS A 340 -19.41 -61.16 -51.17
CA LYS A 340 -19.87 -61.63 -52.48
C LYS A 340 -19.91 -63.16 -52.51
N VAL A 341 -21.06 -63.66 -52.80
CA VAL A 341 -21.26 -65.11 -52.90
C VAL A 341 -21.68 -65.45 -54.33
N THR A 342 -20.91 -66.37 -54.97
CA THR A 342 -21.27 -66.90 -56.30
C THR A 342 -21.79 -68.31 -56.12
N GLU A 343 -22.94 -68.60 -56.70
CA GLU A 343 -23.54 -69.94 -56.70
C GLU A 343 -23.74 -70.46 -58.15
N THR A 344 -23.38 -71.69 -58.40
CA THR A 344 -23.56 -72.29 -59.66
C THR A 344 -24.80 -73.24 -59.64
N ALA A 345 -25.64 -73.15 -60.64
CA ALA A 345 -26.83 -73.95 -60.75
C ALA A 345 -26.43 -75.43 -60.90
N PRO A 346 -26.90 -76.34 -60.03
CA PRO A 346 -26.62 -77.77 -60.16
C PRO A 346 -27.37 -78.41 -61.37
N GLU A 347 -26.81 -79.47 -61.91
CA GLU A 347 -27.55 -80.30 -62.85
C GLU A 347 -28.78 -80.94 -62.17
N ILE A 348 -29.94 -80.90 -62.86
CA ILE A 348 -31.20 -81.50 -62.40
C ILE A 348 -31.70 -82.33 -63.57
N ASP A 349 -31.90 -83.64 -63.37
CA ASP A 349 -32.29 -84.59 -64.40
C ASP A 349 -33.61 -84.15 -65.10
N GLY A 350 -33.58 -84.14 -66.41
CA GLY A 350 -34.69 -83.69 -67.22
C GLY A 350 -34.89 -82.18 -67.38
N TYR A 351 -33.99 -81.31 -66.78
CA TYR A 351 -34.07 -79.88 -66.83
C TYR A 351 -32.77 -79.27 -67.33
N VAL A 352 -32.91 -78.13 -68.00
CA VAL A 352 -31.78 -77.24 -68.37
C VAL A 352 -31.92 -75.91 -67.68
N VAL A 353 -30.76 -75.31 -67.28
CA VAL A 353 -30.75 -73.97 -66.58
C VAL A 353 -31.31 -72.94 -67.57
N SER A 354 -32.29 -72.19 -67.08
CA SER A 354 -32.89 -71.07 -67.83
C SER A 354 -32.28 -69.73 -67.42
N GLY A 355 -31.27 -69.29 -68.18
CA GLY A 355 -30.52 -68.07 -67.91
C GLY A 355 -29.09 -68.43 -67.48
N ASP A 356 -28.45 -67.53 -66.71
CA ASP A 356 -27.08 -67.70 -66.26
C ASP A 356 -26.97 -68.86 -65.28
N SER A 357 -26.01 -69.79 -65.55
CA SER A 357 -25.69 -70.93 -64.68
C SER A 357 -25.02 -70.49 -63.36
N GLU A 358 -24.45 -69.27 -63.28
CA GLU A 358 -23.87 -68.71 -62.11
C GLU A 358 -24.64 -67.46 -61.72
N LYS A 359 -24.87 -67.28 -60.44
CA LYS A 359 -25.50 -66.03 -59.85
C LYS A 359 -24.66 -65.57 -58.71
N GLU A 360 -24.47 -64.22 -58.69
CA GLU A 360 -23.81 -63.52 -57.63
C GLU A 360 -24.87 -62.83 -56.75
N LEU A 361 -24.63 -62.88 -55.41
CA LEU A 361 -25.37 -62.14 -54.40
C LEU A 361 -24.36 -61.36 -53.57
N THR A 362 -24.63 -60.06 -53.30
CA THR A 362 -23.82 -59.25 -52.43
C THR A 362 -24.63 -58.82 -51.22
#